data_25a85e57ff8e843ec130db8a372643b2
#
_entry.id   25a85e57ff8e843ec130db8a372643b2
#
_cell.length_a   1.000
_cell.length_b   1.000
_cell.length_c   1.000
_cell.angle_alpha   90.00
_cell.angle_beta   90.00
_cell.angle_gamma   90.00
#
_symmetry.space_group_name_H-M   'P 1'
#
loop_
_entity.id
_entity.type
_entity.pdbx_description
1 polymer ?
#
loop_
_entity_poly.entity_id
_entity_poly.type
_entity_poly.pdbx_seq_one_letter_code
_entity_poly.pdbx_strand_id
1 'polypeptide(L)'
;MSGRIKYVPALLAILLGGCSMASGPVSPPPLPSDPADAANVTVYRATDPEDDAARMVFTINGEGTYQLRPGERYGFVLGAGGYEFGYRMALSNCSDPVQIDAGGNYVFKLGSGCAIVLESQ
;
A
#
# COMPACT_ATOMS: atom_id res chain seq x y z
N MET A 1 24.43 -4.88 -39.98
CA MET A 1 23.22 -4.77 -40.68
C MET A 1 22.08 -5.47 -40.06
N SER A 2 22.00 -6.74 -40.12
CA SER A 2 20.84 -7.44 -39.62
C SER A 2 20.74 -7.44 -38.10
N GLY A 3 21.82 -7.16 -37.42
CA GLY A 3 21.84 -7.23 -35.98
C GLY A 3 20.90 -6.24 -35.24
N ARG A 4 20.62 -5.15 -35.88
CA ARG A 4 19.77 -4.14 -35.23
C ARG A 4 18.36 -4.59 -35.02
N ILE A 5 17.89 -5.49 -35.82
CA ILE A 5 16.51 -5.95 -35.72
C ILE A 5 16.27 -6.73 -34.44
N LYS A 6 17.31 -7.33 -33.92
CA LYS A 6 17.20 -8.18 -32.75
C LYS A 6 16.82 -7.45 -31.48
N TYR A 7 17.01 -6.17 -31.43
CA TYR A 7 16.72 -5.41 -30.22
C TYR A 7 15.25 -5.29 -29.93
N VAL A 8 14.47 -5.17 -30.96
CA VAL A 8 13.04 -4.92 -30.82
C VAL A 8 12.32 -6.04 -30.08
N PRO A 9 12.51 -7.30 -30.42
CA PRO A 9 11.83 -8.38 -29.69
C PRO A 9 12.19 -8.43 -28.22
N ALA A 10 13.44 -8.13 -27.91
CA ALA A 10 13.86 -8.14 -26.52
C ALA A 10 13.14 -7.08 -25.71
N LEU A 11 12.96 -5.91 -26.28
CA LEU A 11 12.25 -4.84 -25.60
C LEU A 11 10.79 -5.18 -25.36
N LEU A 12 10.17 -5.80 -26.31
CA LEU A 12 8.77 -6.22 -26.14
C LEU A 12 8.62 -7.23 -25.03
N ALA A 13 9.55 -8.15 -24.92
CA ALA A 13 9.48 -9.15 -23.85
C ALA A 13 9.56 -8.48 -22.48
N ILE A 14 10.39 -7.48 -22.33
CA ILE A 14 10.50 -6.77 -21.07
C ILE A 14 9.19 -6.08 -20.70
N LEU A 15 8.55 -5.47 -21.65
CA LEU A 15 7.27 -4.80 -21.41
C LEU A 15 6.20 -5.77 -20.94
N LEU A 16 6.15 -6.94 -21.54
CA LEU A 16 5.18 -7.93 -21.14
C LEU A 16 5.41 -8.40 -19.71
N GLY A 17 6.66 -8.58 -19.32
CA GLY A 17 6.98 -8.99 -17.98
C GLY A 17 6.57 -7.96 -16.93
N GLY A 18 6.59 -6.68 -17.27
CA GLY A 18 6.24 -5.63 -16.34
C GLY A 18 4.76 -5.52 -16.03
N CYS A 19 3.90 -6.20 -16.78
CA CYS A 19 2.45 -6.05 -16.60
C CYS A 19 1.87 -7.04 -15.61
N SER A 20 2.63 -8.00 -15.11
CA SER A 20 2.02 -9.16 -14.52
C SER A 20 1.57 -8.97 -13.09
N MET A 21 2.32 -8.59 -12.16
CA MET A 21 1.90 -8.65 -10.76
C MET A 21 1.75 -7.26 -10.18
N ALA A 22 0.57 -6.97 -9.81
CA ALA A 22 0.26 -5.65 -9.34
C ALA A 22 0.50 -5.53 -7.85
N SER A 23 1.61 -4.97 -7.46
CA SER A 23 1.77 -4.31 -6.17
C SER A 23 2.36 -2.95 -6.44
N GLY A 24 2.16 -2.02 -5.54
CA GLY A 24 2.76 -0.72 -5.68
C GLY A 24 1.78 0.43 -5.55
N PRO A 25 2.25 1.64 -5.81
CA PRO A 25 1.47 2.86 -5.56
C PRO A 25 0.26 2.95 -6.46
N VAL A 26 -0.84 3.40 -5.88
CA VAL A 26 -2.09 3.72 -6.58
C VAL A 26 -2.26 5.22 -6.62
N SER A 27 -2.18 5.89 -5.48
CA SER A 27 -2.12 7.33 -5.40
C SER A 27 -1.32 7.74 -4.16
N PRO A 28 -0.73 8.94 -4.15
CA PRO A 28 0.08 9.34 -3.00
C PRO A 28 -0.78 9.58 -1.76
N PRO A 29 -0.24 9.29 -0.57
CA PRO A 29 -0.91 9.68 0.67
C PRO A 29 -0.93 11.20 0.80
N PRO A 30 -1.85 11.75 1.64
CA PRO A 30 -1.83 13.18 1.90
C PRO A 30 -0.51 13.60 2.54
N LEU A 31 0.05 14.70 2.05
CA LEU A 31 1.31 15.21 2.58
C LEU A 31 1.05 16.08 3.81
N PRO A 32 1.96 16.06 4.80
CA PRO A 32 1.86 17.00 5.90
C PRO A 32 2.04 18.44 5.41
N SER A 33 1.23 19.34 5.94
CA SER A 33 1.38 20.76 5.60
C SER A 33 2.60 21.39 6.28
N ASP A 34 3.05 20.80 7.38
CA ASP A 34 4.24 21.26 8.11
C ASP A 34 5.12 20.04 8.37
N PRO A 35 6.41 20.09 7.98
CA PRO A 35 7.33 18.97 8.28
C PRO A 35 7.43 18.64 9.77
N ALA A 36 7.22 19.60 10.65
CA ALA A 36 7.26 19.36 12.09
C ALA A 36 6.12 18.47 12.57
N ASP A 37 5.04 18.37 11.80
CA ASP A 37 3.90 17.52 12.14
C ASP A 37 4.03 16.12 11.58
N ALA A 38 5.09 15.82 10.87
CA ALA A 38 5.24 14.56 10.17
C ALA A 38 5.42 13.38 11.13
N ALA A 39 4.75 12.29 10.82
CA ALA A 39 4.91 11.01 11.50
C ALA A 39 5.22 9.94 10.46
N ASN A 40 5.95 8.91 10.88
CA ASN A 40 6.25 7.78 10.02
C ASN A 40 5.22 6.68 10.26
N VAL A 41 4.64 6.18 9.19
CA VAL A 41 3.62 5.14 9.26
C VAL A 41 4.03 3.99 8.36
N THR A 42 3.92 2.79 8.88
CA THR A 42 4.09 1.57 8.09
C THR A 42 2.83 0.75 8.23
N VAL A 43 2.31 0.28 7.11
CA VAL A 43 1.24 -0.72 7.09
C VAL A 43 1.78 -1.97 6.44
N TYR A 44 1.31 -3.14 6.88
CA TYR A 44 1.68 -4.37 6.20
C TYR A 44 0.50 -5.32 6.14
N ARG A 45 0.45 -6.09 5.08
CA ARG A 45 -0.59 -7.07 4.87
C ARG A 45 -0.19 -8.38 5.54
N ALA A 46 -1.02 -8.84 6.47
CA ALA A 46 -0.83 -10.16 7.06
C ALA A 46 -0.97 -11.24 5.98
N THR A 47 -0.26 -12.33 6.17
CA THR A 47 -0.44 -13.49 5.31
C THR A 47 -1.61 -14.31 5.81
N ASP A 48 -2.49 -14.70 4.90
CA ASP A 48 -3.64 -15.55 5.18
C ASP A 48 -3.88 -16.41 3.96
N PRO A 49 -3.67 -17.73 4.05
CA PRO A 49 -3.77 -18.59 2.87
C PRO A 49 -5.10 -18.50 2.15
N GLU A 50 -6.19 -18.21 2.86
CA GLU A 50 -7.49 -18.08 2.24
C GLU A 50 -7.62 -16.82 1.39
N ASP A 51 -6.94 -15.75 1.77
CA ASP A 51 -7.07 -14.45 1.15
C ASP A 51 -5.87 -14.04 0.32
N ASP A 52 -4.80 -14.84 0.30
CA ASP A 52 -3.54 -14.42 -0.32
C ASP A 52 -3.65 -14.14 -1.82
N ALA A 53 -4.60 -14.77 -2.49
CA ALA A 53 -4.80 -14.54 -3.92
C ALA A 53 -5.55 -13.25 -4.23
N ALA A 54 -6.22 -12.67 -3.25
CA ALA A 54 -7.01 -11.45 -3.47
C ALA A 54 -6.12 -10.22 -3.48
N ARG A 55 -6.50 -9.24 -4.27
CA ARG A 55 -5.85 -7.93 -4.24
C ARG A 55 -6.26 -7.19 -2.99
N MET A 56 -5.30 -6.56 -2.34
CA MET A 56 -5.60 -5.67 -1.22
C MET A 56 -5.07 -4.28 -1.54
N VAL A 57 -5.96 -3.31 -1.59
CA VAL A 57 -5.59 -1.90 -1.78
C VAL A 57 -5.79 -1.19 -0.46
N PHE A 58 -4.69 -0.73 0.13
CA PHE A 58 -4.73 0.09 1.34
C PHE A 58 -5.32 1.45 0.99
N THR A 59 -6.22 1.94 1.84
CA THR A 59 -6.90 3.22 1.64
C THR A 59 -6.66 4.16 2.81
N ILE A 60 -6.60 5.45 2.50
CA ILE A 60 -6.61 6.52 3.49
C ILE A 60 -7.77 7.42 3.15
N ASN A 61 -8.67 7.61 4.10
CA ASN A 61 -9.88 8.42 3.92
C ASN A 61 -10.69 7.99 2.69
N GLY A 62 -10.75 6.67 2.47
CA GLY A 62 -11.50 6.10 1.36
C GLY A 62 -10.77 6.07 0.03
N GLU A 63 -9.60 6.67 -0.07
CA GLU A 63 -8.86 6.73 -1.32
C GLU A 63 -7.77 5.67 -1.37
N GLY A 64 -7.74 4.90 -2.47
CA GLY A 64 -6.71 3.88 -2.66
C GLY A 64 -5.33 4.49 -2.77
N THR A 65 -4.41 3.97 -2.00
CA THR A 65 -3.07 4.52 -1.87
C THR A 65 -1.99 3.56 -2.37
N TYR A 66 -2.09 2.31 -1.96
CA TYR A 66 -1.06 1.33 -2.27
C TYR A 66 -1.66 -0.07 -2.34
N GLN A 67 -1.27 -0.84 -3.34
CA GLN A 67 -1.69 -2.23 -3.47
C GLN A 67 -0.64 -3.14 -2.88
N LEU A 68 -1.04 -3.94 -1.88
CA LEU A 68 -0.14 -4.78 -1.10
C LEU A 68 -0.30 -6.26 -1.46
N ARG A 69 0.83 -6.92 -1.65
CA ARG A 69 0.89 -8.38 -1.70
C ARG A 69 0.93 -8.94 -0.27
N PRO A 70 0.59 -10.21 -0.09
CA PRO A 70 0.69 -10.82 1.24
C PRO A 70 2.08 -10.63 1.84
N GLY A 71 2.13 -10.18 3.09
CA GLY A 71 3.37 -9.92 3.80
C GLY A 71 4.09 -8.64 3.44
N GLU A 72 3.62 -7.93 2.45
CA GLU A 72 4.28 -6.71 1.98
C GLU A 72 4.05 -5.56 2.93
N ARG A 73 5.07 -4.69 3.05
CA ARG A 73 5.03 -3.49 3.86
C ARG A 73 5.02 -2.26 2.98
N TYR A 74 4.35 -1.23 3.45
CA TYR A 74 4.33 0.07 2.80
C TYR A 74 4.56 1.15 3.85
N GLY A 75 5.65 1.91 3.71
CA GLY A 75 5.99 3.01 4.60
C GLY A 75 5.71 4.35 3.94
N PHE A 76 5.17 5.27 4.72
CA PHE A 76 4.84 6.60 4.23
C PHE A 76 4.83 7.59 5.39
N VAL A 77 4.70 8.86 5.06
CA VAL A 77 4.69 9.96 6.02
C VAL A 77 3.32 10.62 6.00
N LEU A 78 2.76 10.87 7.18
CA LEU A 78 1.52 11.62 7.33
C LEU A 78 1.72 12.79 8.28
N GLY A 79 0.94 13.84 8.09
CA GLY A 79 0.82 14.88 9.12
C GLY A 79 0.01 14.38 10.31
N ALA A 80 0.18 15.04 11.45
CA ALA A 80 -0.64 14.75 12.63
C ALA A 80 -2.12 14.98 12.33
N GLY A 81 -2.98 14.13 12.86
CA GLY A 81 -4.42 14.26 12.68
C GLY A 81 -5.13 12.94 12.72
N GLY A 82 -6.44 13.01 12.49
CA GLY A 82 -7.28 11.83 12.39
C GLY A 82 -7.45 11.40 10.94
N TYR A 83 -7.42 10.10 10.73
CA TYR A 83 -7.56 9.51 9.40
C TYR A 83 -8.44 8.28 9.49
N GLU A 84 -9.01 7.89 8.36
CA GLU A 84 -9.64 6.58 8.22
C GLU A 84 -8.70 5.70 7.42
N PHE A 85 -8.10 4.71 8.08
CA PHE A 85 -7.32 3.69 7.39
C PHE A 85 -8.23 2.52 7.04
N GLY A 86 -8.05 1.98 5.87
CA GLY A 86 -8.85 0.86 5.43
C GLY A 86 -8.18 0.08 4.33
N TYR A 87 -8.92 -0.89 3.80
CA TYR A 87 -8.48 -1.59 2.62
C TYR A 87 -9.68 -2.09 1.83
N ARG A 88 -9.47 -2.28 0.56
CA ARG A 88 -10.42 -2.95 -0.32
C ARG A 88 -9.83 -4.28 -0.74
N MET A 89 -10.62 -5.33 -0.58
CA MET A 89 -10.20 -6.67 -0.93
C MET A 89 -11.42 -7.44 -1.43
N ALA A 90 -11.40 -7.83 -2.70
CA ALA A 90 -12.50 -8.55 -3.32
C ALA A 90 -13.85 -7.90 -3.00
N LEU A 91 -14.67 -8.54 -2.17
CA LEU A 91 -15.99 -8.04 -1.81
C LEU A 91 -16.00 -7.27 -0.50
N SER A 92 -14.86 -7.06 0.14
CA SER A 92 -14.76 -6.42 1.45
C SER A 92 -14.14 -5.05 1.33
N ASN A 93 -14.80 -4.07 1.93
CA ASN A 93 -14.25 -2.74 2.14
C ASN A 93 -14.26 -2.47 3.63
N CYS A 94 -13.10 -2.14 4.18
CA CYS A 94 -12.96 -1.96 5.61
C CYS A 94 -12.30 -0.63 5.89
N SER A 95 -12.70 0.01 6.98
CA SER A 95 -12.01 1.19 7.46
C SER A 95 -12.20 1.36 8.96
N ASP A 96 -11.21 1.95 9.60
CA ASP A 96 -11.21 2.27 11.01
C ASP A 96 -10.58 3.63 11.23
N PRO A 97 -11.10 4.43 12.16
CA PRO A 97 -10.45 5.68 12.49
C PRO A 97 -9.14 5.45 13.24
N VAL A 98 -8.13 6.22 12.88
CA VAL A 98 -6.83 6.19 13.55
C VAL A 98 -6.41 7.61 13.87
N GLN A 99 -5.66 7.76 14.95
CA GLN A 99 -5.12 9.05 15.36
C GLN A 99 -3.60 9.00 15.21
N ILE A 100 -3.05 9.95 14.49
CA ILE A 100 -1.61 10.06 14.25
C ILE A 100 -1.11 11.31 14.95
N ASP A 101 -0.09 11.15 15.79
CA ASP A 101 0.53 12.25 16.51
C ASP A 101 1.83 12.66 15.84
N ALA A 102 2.16 13.94 15.93
CA ALA A 102 3.38 14.47 15.34
C ALA A 102 4.61 13.76 15.90
N GLY A 103 5.54 13.41 15.01
CA GLY A 103 6.79 12.76 15.38
C GLY A 103 6.68 11.28 15.74
N GLY A 104 5.48 10.71 15.65
CA GLY A 104 5.28 9.30 15.98
C GLY A 104 5.80 8.35 14.92
N ASN A 105 5.95 7.09 15.32
CA ASN A 105 6.27 5.98 14.43
C ASN A 105 5.24 4.90 14.67
N TYR A 106 4.49 4.55 13.64
CA TYR A 106 3.36 3.64 13.77
C TYR A 106 3.53 2.45 12.85
N VAL A 107 3.13 1.27 13.32
CA VAL A 107 3.04 0.09 12.49
C VAL A 107 1.64 -0.50 12.65
N PHE A 108 0.95 -0.64 11.54
CA PHE A 108 -0.39 -1.24 11.51
C PHE A 108 -0.37 -2.52 10.71
N LYS A 109 -1.03 -3.54 11.22
CA LYS A 109 -1.27 -4.79 10.52
C LYS A 109 -2.65 -4.78 9.89
N LEU A 110 -2.72 -5.14 8.62
CA LEU A 110 -3.97 -5.30 7.90
C LEU A 110 -4.25 -6.80 7.77
N GLY A 111 -5.26 -7.26 8.45
CA GLY A 111 -5.62 -8.68 8.47
C GLY A 111 -6.96 -8.93 7.81
N SER A 112 -7.28 -10.19 7.60
CA SER A 112 -8.59 -10.58 7.08
C SER A 112 -9.68 -10.25 8.10
N GLY A 113 -10.93 -10.19 7.63
CA GLY A 113 -12.06 -9.89 8.51
C GLY A 113 -12.09 -8.45 8.99
N CYS A 114 -11.58 -7.53 8.19
CA CYS A 114 -11.57 -6.10 8.52
C CYS A 114 -10.74 -5.75 9.76
N ALA A 115 -9.65 -6.48 9.97
CA ALA A 115 -8.77 -6.20 11.10
C ALA A 115 -7.70 -5.19 10.69
N ILE A 116 -7.71 -4.03 11.33
CA ILE A 116 -6.68 -3.01 11.21
C ILE A 116 -6.15 -2.78 12.60
N VAL A 117 -4.95 -3.28 12.88
CA VAL A 117 -4.44 -3.38 14.24
C VAL A 117 -3.15 -2.58 14.37
N LEU A 118 -3.15 -1.64 15.30
CA LEU A 118 -1.93 -0.94 15.66
C LEU A 118 -1.03 -1.90 16.44
N GLU A 119 0.15 -2.18 15.91
CA GLU A 119 1.09 -3.11 16.54
C GLU A 119 2.18 -2.42 17.33
N SER A 120 2.61 -1.25 16.87
CA SER A 120 3.60 -0.49 17.61
C SER A 120 3.44 1.00 17.32
N GLN A 121 3.98 1.77 18.25
CA GLN A 121 3.82 3.22 18.21
C GLN A 121 5.08 3.90 18.72
#